data_771aac06ff942becab6d20b3ae9fb8f9
#
_entry.id   771aac06ff942becab6d20b3ae9fb8f9
#
_cell.length_a   1.000
_cell.length_b   1.000
_cell.length_c   1.000
_cell.angle_alpha   90.00
_cell.angle_beta   90.00
_cell.angle_gamma   90.00
#
_symmetry.space_group_name_H-M   'P 1'
#
loop_
_entity.id
_entity.type
_entity.pdbx_description
1 polymer ?
#
loop_
_entity_poly.entity_id
_entity_poly.type
_entity_poly.pdbx_seq_one_letter_code
_entity_poly.pdbx_strand_id
1 'polypeptide(L)'
;YKNTKKSNLFQALVNVSTINEYPDELVEKAKKIMEKRFETSYAEPAGMTLEEYWEAQDISQEDADKIVEQSAKSSLEQGMYVQALLDAEGVVFTQEDYEKELDAFAKEYGFADAAALKAVYSDAELVKDNVLWSKSCEILEKYAKITEVNAEN
;
A
#
# COMPACT_ATOMS: atom_id res chain seq x y z
N TYR A 1 17.95 -0.03 -6.00
CA TYR A 1 17.79 -0.21 -7.45
C TYR A 1 16.52 -0.99 -7.80
N LYS A 2 16.31 -2.20 -7.25
CA LYS A 2 15.15 -3.06 -7.56
C LYS A 2 13.82 -2.39 -7.14
N ASN A 3 13.75 -1.81 -5.94
CA ASN A 3 12.56 -1.11 -5.46
C ASN A 3 12.26 0.16 -6.26
N THR A 4 13.28 0.90 -6.67
CA THR A 4 13.13 2.08 -7.54
C THR A 4 12.53 1.69 -8.88
N LYS A 5 12.97 0.59 -9.48
CA LYS A 5 12.44 0.06 -10.73
C LYS A 5 10.96 -0.32 -10.59
N LYS A 6 10.60 -1.08 -9.55
CA LYS A 6 9.21 -1.46 -9.26
C LYS A 6 8.33 -0.21 -9.10
N SER A 7 8.77 0.77 -8.31
CA SER A 7 8.04 2.02 -8.10
C SER A 7 7.83 2.81 -9.40
N ASN A 8 8.85 2.91 -10.24
CA ASN A 8 8.75 3.61 -11.52
C ASN A 8 7.77 2.92 -12.48
N LEU A 9 7.77 1.59 -12.53
CA LEU A 9 6.82 0.83 -13.35
C LEU A 9 5.39 1.03 -12.88
N PHE A 10 5.15 0.96 -11.59
CA PHE A 10 3.83 1.18 -11.01
C PHE A 10 3.36 2.62 -11.23
N GLN A 11 4.24 3.60 -11.07
CA GLN A 11 3.93 5.00 -11.34
C GLN A 11 3.58 5.23 -12.82
N ALA A 12 4.24 4.54 -13.73
CA ALA A 12 3.89 4.62 -15.14
C ALA A 12 2.48 4.08 -15.43
N LEU A 13 2.06 2.99 -14.74
CA LEU A 13 0.69 2.49 -14.81
C LEU A 13 -0.30 3.53 -14.27
N VAL A 14 -0.03 4.09 -13.10
CA VAL A 14 -0.89 5.11 -12.46
C VAL A 14 -1.06 6.33 -13.38
N ASN A 15 0.02 6.80 -14.02
CA ASN A 15 0.00 7.99 -14.87
C ASN A 15 -0.87 7.83 -16.13
N VAL A 16 -1.12 6.61 -16.60
CA VAL A 16 -1.97 6.33 -17.77
C VAL A 16 -3.34 5.80 -17.41
N SER A 17 -3.64 5.67 -16.13
CA SER A 17 -4.87 5.12 -15.60
C SER A 17 -5.71 6.21 -14.92
N THR A 18 -7.03 5.99 -14.86
CA THR A 18 -7.95 6.91 -14.18
C THR A 18 -8.89 6.11 -13.29
N ILE A 19 -9.05 6.54 -12.04
CA ILE A 19 -10.11 6.04 -11.16
C ILE A 19 -11.33 6.91 -11.36
N ASN A 20 -12.42 6.30 -11.84
CA ASN A 20 -13.65 7.03 -12.14
C ASN A 20 -14.52 7.21 -10.90
N GLU A 21 -14.48 6.27 -9.97
CA GLU A 21 -15.35 6.25 -8.79
C GLU A 21 -14.68 5.49 -7.65
N TYR A 22 -14.90 5.96 -6.42
CA TYR A 22 -14.50 5.29 -5.18
C TYR A 22 -15.77 4.74 -4.52
N PRO A 23 -15.93 3.42 -4.38
CA PRO A 23 -17.08 2.86 -3.67
C PRO A 23 -17.12 3.33 -2.22
N ASP A 24 -18.23 3.93 -1.80
CA ASP A 24 -18.40 4.53 -0.46
C ASP A 24 -18.05 3.56 0.67
N GLU A 25 -18.50 2.30 0.56
CA GLU A 25 -18.21 1.27 1.57
C GLU A 25 -16.70 1.02 1.73
N LEU A 26 -15.94 1.05 0.64
CA LEU A 26 -14.48 0.89 0.68
C LEU A 26 -13.80 2.11 1.29
N VAL A 27 -14.29 3.31 0.97
CA VAL A 27 -13.78 4.56 1.55
C VAL A 27 -13.99 4.55 3.06
N GLU A 28 -15.20 4.24 3.54
CA GLU A 28 -15.49 4.19 4.98
C GLU A 28 -14.67 3.12 5.71
N LYS A 29 -14.46 1.95 5.10
CA LYS A 29 -13.57 0.92 5.66
C LYS A 29 -12.12 1.41 5.72
N ALA A 30 -11.64 2.04 4.66
CA ALA A 30 -10.28 2.56 4.59
C ALA A 30 -10.06 3.72 5.58
N LYS A 31 -11.05 4.58 5.80
CA LYS A 31 -10.99 5.65 6.83
C LYS A 31 -10.74 5.06 8.21
N LYS A 32 -11.50 4.04 8.62
CA LYS A 32 -11.31 3.38 9.92
C LYS A 32 -9.91 2.77 10.07
N ILE A 33 -9.37 2.21 8.99
CA ILE A 33 -8.00 1.67 8.98
C ILE A 33 -6.98 2.80 9.13
N MET A 34 -7.18 3.92 8.45
CA MET A 34 -6.29 5.08 8.54
C MET A 34 -6.35 5.73 9.93
N GLU A 35 -7.52 5.91 10.51
CA GLU A 35 -7.68 6.40 11.89
C GLU A 35 -6.88 5.54 12.87
N LYS A 36 -7.02 4.20 12.78
CA LYS A 36 -6.27 3.28 13.64
C LYS A 36 -4.76 3.35 13.40
N ARG A 37 -4.32 3.54 12.15
CA ARG A 37 -2.90 3.75 11.84
C ARG A 37 -2.37 5.05 12.41
N PHE A 38 -3.11 6.15 12.29
CA PHE A 38 -2.73 7.43 12.91
C PHE A 38 -2.68 7.32 14.43
N GLU A 39 -3.67 6.68 15.04
CA GLU A 39 -3.68 6.42 16.48
C GLU A 39 -2.43 5.66 16.92
N THR A 40 -2.16 4.51 16.30
CA THR A 40 -1.04 3.63 16.68
C THR A 40 0.32 4.24 16.37
N SER A 41 0.44 5.00 15.27
CA SER A 41 1.74 5.53 14.83
C SER A 41 2.12 6.84 15.49
N TYR A 42 1.15 7.65 15.91
CA TYR A 42 1.39 9.01 16.39
C TYR A 42 0.79 9.30 17.76
N ALA A 43 -0.47 8.96 17.99
CA ALA A 43 -1.16 9.31 19.23
C ALA A 43 -0.73 8.40 20.41
N GLU A 44 -0.76 7.08 20.24
CA GLU A 44 -0.35 6.13 21.29
C GLU A 44 1.09 6.34 21.77
N PRO A 45 2.11 6.55 20.89
CA PRO A 45 3.47 6.85 21.33
C PRO A 45 3.60 8.17 22.10
N ALA A 46 2.70 9.12 21.87
CA ALA A 46 2.62 10.38 22.59
C ALA A 46 1.81 10.28 23.90
N GLY A 47 1.19 9.12 24.17
CA GLY A 47 0.32 8.92 25.34
C GLY A 47 -1.01 9.67 25.26
N MET A 48 -1.49 9.92 24.06
CA MET A 48 -2.69 10.71 23.75
C MET A 48 -3.71 9.86 23.01
N THR A 49 -4.97 10.31 23.02
CA THR A 49 -5.97 9.87 22.06
C THR A 49 -5.70 10.52 20.69
N LEU A 50 -6.30 10.01 19.62
CA LEU A 50 -6.14 10.61 18.29
C LEU A 50 -6.69 12.04 18.23
N GLU A 51 -7.78 12.33 18.94
CA GLU A 51 -8.38 13.65 19.04
C GLU A 51 -7.43 14.64 19.76
N GLU A 52 -6.90 14.25 20.92
CA GLU A 52 -5.88 15.04 21.65
C GLU A 52 -4.62 15.28 20.83
N TYR A 53 -4.22 14.29 20.02
CA TYR A 53 -3.08 14.43 19.12
C TYR A 53 -3.35 15.50 18.03
N TRP A 54 -4.52 15.49 17.39
CA TRP A 54 -4.87 16.50 16.39
C TRP A 54 -4.94 17.90 17.02
N GLU A 55 -5.54 18.04 18.18
CA GLU A 55 -5.57 19.30 18.91
C GLU A 55 -4.16 19.81 19.27
N ALA A 56 -3.27 18.93 19.72
CA ALA A 56 -1.88 19.27 20.02
C ALA A 56 -1.06 19.70 18.78
N GLN A 57 -1.48 19.29 17.58
CA GLN A 57 -0.91 19.75 16.32
C GLN A 57 -1.62 20.99 15.73
N ASP A 58 -2.54 21.59 16.45
CA ASP A 58 -3.35 22.73 16.00
C ASP A 58 -4.19 22.42 14.74
N ILE A 59 -4.62 21.15 14.61
CA ILE A 59 -5.43 20.64 13.50
C ILE A 59 -6.88 20.53 13.99
N SER A 60 -7.80 21.22 13.30
CA SER A 60 -9.22 21.11 13.59
C SER A 60 -9.78 19.72 13.25
N GLN A 61 -10.88 19.32 13.91
CA GLN A 61 -11.53 18.04 13.59
C GLN A 61 -11.93 17.95 12.12
N GLU A 62 -12.40 19.03 11.52
CA GLU A 62 -12.75 19.10 10.09
C GLU A 62 -11.52 18.83 9.20
N ASP A 63 -10.36 19.36 9.55
CA ASP A 63 -9.13 19.15 8.78
C ASP A 63 -8.56 17.75 9.03
N ALA A 64 -8.67 17.22 10.26
CA ALA A 64 -8.33 15.84 10.59
C ALA A 64 -9.16 14.86 9.75
N ASP A 65 -10.47 15.06 9.65
CA ASP A 65 -11.37 14.24 8.83
C ASP A 65 -10.97 14.25 7.34
N LYS A 66 -10.59 15.42 6.82
CA LYS A 66 -10.07 15.56 5.44
C LYS A 66 -8.75 14.81 5.25
N ILE A 67 -7.84 14.90 6.21
CA ILE A 67 -6.55 14.17 6.18
C ILE A 67 -6.79 12.66 6.17
N VAL A 68 -7.67 12.18 7.04
CA VAL A 68 -8.04 10.76 7.11
C VAL A 68 -8.68 10.30 5.80
N GLU A 69 -9.64 11.06 5.26
CA GLU A 69 -10.31 10.73 4.01
C GLU A 69 -9.34 10.70 2.82
N GLN A 70 -8.47 11.69 2.71
CA GLN A 70 -7.48 11.74 1.65
C GLN A 70 -6.48 10.58 1.75
N SER A 71 -6.03 10.25 2.96
CA SER A 71 -5.14 9.11 3.21
C SER A 71 -5.83 7.79 2.88
N ALA A 72 -7.12 7.66 3.22
CA ALA A 72 -7.94 6.50 2.90
C ALA A 72 -8.08 6.31 1.38
N LYS A 73 -8.42 7.37 0.64
CA LYS A 73 -8.51 7.34 -0.83
C LYS A 73 -7.18 6.97 -1.46
N SER A 74 -6.08 7.58 -1.04
CA SER A 74 -4.73 7.27 -1.54
C SER A 74 -4.34 5.81 -1.29
N SER A 75 -4.72 5.25 -0.14
CA SER A 75 -4.50 3.83 0.17
C SER A 75 -5.33 2.90 -0.73
N LEU A 76 -6.57 3.28 -1.02
CA LEU A 76 -7.45 2.52 -1.92
C LEU A 76 -6.95 2.53 -3.37
N GLU A 77 -6.43 3.66 -3.85
CA GLU A 77 -5.96 3.81 -5.23
C GLU A 77 -4.94 2.74 -5.60
N GLN A 78 -3.94 2.50 -4.77
CA GLN A 78 -2.96 1.46 -5.01
C GLN A 78 -3.62 0.09 -5.16
N GLY A 79 -4.52 -0.27 -4.25
CA GLY A 79 -5.25 -1.53 -4.30
C GLY A 79 -6.14 -1.65 -5.53
N MET A 80 -6.79 -0.56 -5.94
CA MET A 80 -7.65 -0.54 -7.13
C MET A 80 -6.85 -0.74 -8.41
N TYR A 81 -5.70 -0.08 -8.56
CA TYR A 81 -4.81 -0.31 -9.71
C TYR A 81 -4.25 -1.72 -9.73
N VAL A 82 -3.84 -2.25 -8.58
CA VAL A 82 -3.36 -3.63 -8.43
C VAL A 82 -4.44 -4.61 -8.84
N GLN A 83 -5.67 -4.45 -8.33
CA GLN A 83 -6.78 -5.35 -8.64
C GLN A 83 -7.14 -5.28 -10.13
N ALA A 84 -7.24 -4.09 -10.71
CA ALA A 84 -7.53 -3.91 -12.13
C ALA A 84 -6.49 -4.57 -13.02
N LEU A 85 -5.21 -4.51 -12.66
CA LEU A 85 -4.15 -5.19 -13.39
C LEU A 85 -4.26 -6.71 -13.29
N LEU A 86 -4.49 -7.24 -12.09
CA LEU A 86 -4.66 -8.69 -11.88
C LEU A 86 -5.87 -9.21 -12.67
N ASP A 87 -6.99 -8.48 -12.65
CA ASP A 87 -8.20 -8.83 -13.39
C ASP A 87 -7.95 -8.83 -14.91
N ALA A 88 -7.26 -7.81 -15.43
CA ALA A 88 -6.92 -7.71 -16.85
C ALA A 88 -6.01 -8.85 -17.33
N GLU A 89 -5.14 -9.34 -16.45
CA GLU A 89 -4.24 -10.46 -16.73
C GLU A 89 -4.87 -11.83 -16.43
N GLY A 90 -6.13 -11.86 -15.96
CA GLY A 90 -6.83 -13.09 -15.59
C GLY A 90 -6.19 -13.81 -14.39
N VAL A 91 -5.48 -13.08 -13.53
CA VAL A 91 -4.81 -13.62 -12.34
C VAL A 91 -5.77 -13.64 -11.17
N VAL A 92 -6.17 -14.84 -10.75
CA VAL A 92 -6.94 -15.04 -9.51
C VAL A 92 -5.94 -15.36 -8.39
N PHE A 93 -5.90 -14.50 -7.39
CA PHE A 93 -5.00 -14.67 -6.24
C PHE A 93 -5.73 -15.42 -5.13
N THR A 94 -5.40 -16.72 -4.98
CA THR A 94 -5.94 -17.54 -3.90
C THR A 94 -5.19 -17.30 -2.58
N GLN A 95 -5.75 -17.76 -1.47
CA GLN A 95 -5.05 -17.71 -0.18
C GLN A 95 -3.71 -18.49 -0.21
N GLU A 96 -3.68 -19.62 -0.92
CA GLU A 96 -2.45 -20.41 -1.08
C GLU A 96 -1.38 -19.66 -1.89
N ASP A 97 -1.80 -18.96 -2.96
CA ASP A 97 -0.90 -18.11 -3.75
C ASP A 97 -0.35 -16.96 -2.90
N TYR A 98 -1.21 -16.35 -2.09
CA TYR A 98 -0.77 -15.30 -1.15
C TYR A 98 0.28 -15.79 -0.16
N GLU A 99 0.09 -16.97 0.42
CA GLU A 99 1.04 -17.52 1.39
C GLU A 99 2.40 -17.84 0.76
N LYS A 100 2.42 -18.34 -0.48
CA LYS A 100 3.65 -18.56 -1.24
C LYS A 100 4.39 -17.26 -1.54
N GLU A 101 3.65 -16.27 -2.04
CA GLU A 101 4.22 -14.97 -2.38
C GLU A 101 4.68 -14.21 -1.12
N LEU A 102 3.98 -14.36 0.00
CA LEU A 102 4.37 -13.78 1.28
C LEU A 102 5.72 -14.31 1.76
N ASP A 103 5.98 -15.60 1.62
CA ASP A 103 7.26 -16.19 1.98
C ASP A 103 8.40 -15.71 1.06
N ALA A 104 8.12 -15.61 -0.25
CA ALA A 104 9.07 -15.06 -1.21
C ALA A 104 9.35 -13.56 -0.94
N PHE A 105 8.32 -12.79 -0.65
CA PHE A 105 8.42 -11.38 -0.26
C PHE A 105 9.25 -11.20 1.01
N ALA A 106 8.98 -12.00 2.05
CA ALA A 106 9.75 -11.96 3.29
C ALA A 106 11.26 -12.15 3.04
N LYS A 107 11.61 -13.15 2.24
CA LYS A 107 13.01 -13.43 1.87
C LYS A 107 13.64 -12.31 1.05
N GLU A 108 12.90 -11.70 0.14
CA GLU A 108 13.38 -10.55 -0.65
C GLU A 108 13.73 -9.35 0.25
N TYR A 109 13.00 -9.16 1.35
CA TYR A 109 13.23 -8.08 2.33
C TYR A 109 14.13 -8.50 3.50
N GLY A 110 14.80 -9.65 3.41
CA GLY A 110 15.83 -10.07 4.37
C GLY A 110 15.30 -10.80 5.60
N PHE A 111 14.03 -11.22 5.61
CA PHE A 111 13.47 -12.07 6.65
C PHE A 111 13.69 -13.56 6.33
N ALA A 112 13.77 -14.38 7.36
CA ALA A 112 13.95 -15.83 7.18
C ALA A 112 12.75 -16.48 6.47
N ASP A 113 11.53 -16.05 6.83
CA ASP A 113 10.26 -16.56 6.31
C ASP A 113 9.12 -15.56 6.59
N ALA A 114 7.91 -15.91 6.15
CA ALA A 114 6.70 -15.13 6.37
C ALA A 114 6.37 -14.93 7.87
N ALA A 115 6.71 -15.88 8.73
CA ALA A 115 6.44 -15.78 10.16
C ALA A 115 7.32 -14.69 10.82
N ALA A 116 8.60 -14.65 10.44
CA ALA A 116 9.54 -13.62 10.89
C ALA A 116 9.09 -12.21 10.42
N LEU A 117 8.60 -12.09 9.19
CA LEU A 117 8.04 -10.83 8.67
C LEU A 117 6.83 -10.39 9.50
N LYS A 118 5.85 -11.28 9.73
CA LYS A 118 4.64 -10.98 10.50
C LYS A 118 4.91 -10.65 11.96
N ALA A 119 5.98 -11.17 12.54
CA ALA A 119 6.38 -10.84 13.91
C ALA A 119 6.85 -9.38 14.04
N VAL A 120 7.39 -8.81 12.97
CA VAL A 120 7.85 -7.40 12.95
C VAL A 120 6.73 -6.46 12.49
N TYR A 121 5.94 -6.88 11.50
CA TYR A 121 4.86 -6.08 10.93
C TYR A 121 3.50 -6.67 11.32
N SER A 122 2.86 -6.07 12.31
CA SER A 122 1.57 -6.52 12.85
C SER A 122 0.36 -6.15 11.98
N ASP A 123 0.49 -5.18 11.08
CA ASP A 123 -0.56 -4.77 10.14
C ASP A 123 -0.63 -5.75 8.95
N ALA A 124 -1.49 -6.78 9.12
CA ALA A 124 -1.65 -7.84 8.12
C ALA A 124 -2.19 -7.34 6.77
N GLU A 125 -3.06 -6.31 6.79
CA GLU A 125 -3.59 -5.70 5.55
C GLU A 125 -2.49 -4.96 4.80
N LEU A 126 -1.66 -4.19 5.50
CA LEU A 126 -0.52 -3.51 4.89
C LEU A 126 0.48 -4.49 4.28
N VAL A 127 0.76 -5.60 4.97
CA VAL A 127 1.63 -6.66 4.43
C VAL A 127 1.04 -7.26 3.17
N LYS A 128 -0.26 -7.56 3.17
CA LYS A 128 -0.98 -8.10 2.01
C LYS A 128 -0.93 -7.14 0.82
N ASP A 129 -1.22 -5.86 1.04
CA ASP A 129 -1.17 -4.82 0.01
C ASP A 129 0.22 -4.74 -0.64
N ASN A 130 1.28 -4.81 0.15
CA ASN A 130 2.66 -4.79 -0.35
C ASN A 130 3.03 -6.05 -1.16
N VAL A 131 2.56 -7.23 -0.74
CA VAL A 131 2.76 -8.49 -1.50
C VAL A 131 2.06 -8.40 -2.85
N LEU A 132 0.81 -7.99 -2.89
CA LEU A 132 0.04 -7.83 -4.12
C LEU A 132 0.64 -6.76 -5.04
N TRP A 133 1.08 -5.64 -4.47
CA TRP A 133 1.78 -4.60 -5.22
C TRP A 133 3.09 -5.13 -5.83
N SER A 134 3.89 -5.86 -5.07
CA SER A 134 5.13 -6.47 -5.58
C SER A 134 4.85 -7.41 -6.75
N LYS A 135 3.81 -8.24 -6.64
CA LYS A 135 3.38 -9.13 -7.71
C LYS A 135 2.92 -8.40 -8.96
N SER A 136 2.16 -7.31 -8.78
CA SER A 136 1.75 -6.45 -9.88
C SER A 136 2.94 -5.85 -10.62
N CYS A 137 3.98 -5.43 -9.90
CA CYS A 137 5.20 -4.93 -10.51
C CYS A 137 5.94 -6.00 -11.33
N GLU A 138 5.95 -7.26 -10.88
CA GLU A 138 6.51 -8.37 -11.65
C GLU A 138 5.74 -8.64 -12.95
N ILE A 139 4.41 -8.49 -12.93
CA ILE A 139 3.58 -8.57 -14.12
C ILE A 139 3.92 -7.43 -15.09
N LEU A 140 4.00 -6.21 -14.59
CA LEU A 140 4.36 -5.03 -15.39
C LEU A 140 5.74 -5.16 -16.04
N GLU A 141 6.71 -5.76 -15.36
CA GLU A 141 8.05 -5.99 -15.91
C GLU A 141 8.03 -6.83 -17.19
N LYS A 142 7.06 -7.73 -17.38
CA LYS A 142 6.94 -8.56 -18.58
C LYS A 142 6.57 -7.76 -19.82
N TYR A 143 5.87 -6.65 -19.63
CA TYR A 143 5.37 -5.80 -20.73
C TYR A 143 6.18 -4.52 -20.93
N ALA A 144 6.95 -4.11 -19.91
CA ALA A 144 7.67 -2.85 -19.94
C ALA A 144 8.90 -2.92 -20.84
N LYS A 145 9.04 -1.92 -21.72
CA LYS A 145 10.31 -1.63 -22.37
C LYS A 145 11.15 -0.75 -21.45
N ILE A 146 12.12 -1.38 -20.78
CA ILE A 146 12.96 -0.69 -19.81
C ILE A 146 14.20 -0.18 -20.51
N THR A 147 14.42 1.13 -20.47
CA THR A 147 15.66 1.77 -20.90
C THR A 147 16.44 2.18 -19.66
N GLU A 148 17.61 1.58 -19.46
CA GLU A 148 18.51 1.99 -18.39
C GLU A 148 19.28 3.23 -18.84
N VAL A 149 19.11 4.33 -18.14
CA VAL A 149 19.90 5.54 -18.32
C VAL A 149 21.00 5.52 -17.26
N ASN A 150 22.24 5.32 -17.70
CA ASN A 150 23.38 5.52 -16.82
C ASN A 150 23.47 7.01 -16.53
N ALA A 151 23.31 7.39 -15.26
CA ALA A 151 23.69 8.72 -14.83
C ALA A 151 25.22 8.80 -14.96
N GLU A 152 25.70 9.40 -16.03
CA GLU A 152 27.11 9.82 -16.09
C GLU A 152 27.33 10.89 -15.02
N ASN A 153 28.33 10.65 -14.17
CA ASN A 153 28.79 11.55 -13.11
C ASN A 153 29.18 12.91 -13.64
#